data_d48923ec8773d2c8c55d6646264f1a12
#
_entry.id   d48923ec8773d2c8c55d6646264f1a12
#
_cell.length_a   1.000
_cell.length_b   1.000
_cell.length_c   1.000
_cell.angle_alpha   90.00
_cell.angle_beta   90.00
_cell.angle_gamma   90.00
#
_symmetry.space_group_name_H-M   'P 1'
#
loop_
_entity.id
_entity.type
_entity.pdbx_description
1 polymer ?
#
loop_
_entity_poly.entity_id
_entity_poly.type
_entity_poly.pdbx_seq_one_letter_code
_entity_poly.pdbx_strand_id
1 'polypeptide(L)'
;AVGTANTYIGVFIIMYSVVSMGMLAVMTQNIGAGRPGIACQAKTLGLWFNGILGVVMSVFLFFCSDGILYVVGIAPALKEPAVQYLRIVGGGSILNAMIPILAGYLRAFGYTKQPLIATVTGNILNFILNAVFLFHFHLGVQGVASATVISKVVNLILIVIFVRRLIPAKKYSERVNSGEILRQIIRIGLPSAL
;
A
#
# COMPACT_ATOMS: atom_id res chain seq x y z
N ALA A 1 -22.54 -3.63 3.05
CA ALA A 1 -21.47 -4.01 3.97
C ALA A 1 -20.08 -3.79 3.38
N VAL A 2 -19.71 -4.43 2.25
CA VAL A 2 -18.37 -4.31 1.62
C VAL A 2 -18.10 -2.88 1.15
N GLY A 3 -19.06 -2.22 0.50
CA GLY A 3 -18.90 -0.86 0.00
C GLY A 3 -18.65 0.15 1.14
N THR A 4 -19.42 0.08 2.20
CA THR A 4 -19.26 0.96 3.39
C THR A 4 -17.90 0.75 4.06
N ALA A 5 -17.49 -0.50 4.28
CA ALA A 5 -16.20 -0.81 4.87
C ALA A 5 -15.03 -0.30 3.99
N ASN A 6 -15.14 -0.43 2.64
CA ASN A 6 -14.15 0.11 1.71
C ASN A 6 -14.02 1.64 1.77
N THR A 7 -15.09 2.37 2.01
CA THR A 7 -15.04 3.84 2.15
C THR A 7 -14.14 4.25 3.31
N TYR A 8 -14.21 3.56 4.46
CA TYR A 8 -13.36 3.84 5.61
C TYR A 8 -11.90 3.43 5.38
N ILE A 9 -11.68 2.28 4.77
CA ILE A 9 -10.32 1.88 4.36
C ILE A 9 -9.75 2.92 3.38
N GLY A 10 -10.58 3.50 2.50
CA GLY A 10 -10.21 4.56 1.57
C GLY A 10 -9.57 5.78 2.24
N VAL A 11 -10.11 6.24 3.38
CA VAL A 11 -9.55 7.36 4.14
C VAL A 11 -8.10 7.04 4.59
N PHE A 12 -7.85 5.83 5.08
CA PHE A 12 -6.49 5.42 5.47
C PHE A 12 -5.56 5.25 4.27
N ILE A 13 -6.08 4.81 3.12
CA ILE A 13 -5.31 4.73 1.87
C ILE A 13 -4.82 6.12 1.44
N ILE A 14 -5.62 7.16 1.62
CA ILE A 14 -5.21 8.54 1.31
C ILE A 14 -3.97 8.93 2.13
N MET A 15 -3.92 8.60 3.42
CA MET A 15 -2.76 8.88 4.27
C MET A 15 -1.47 8.23 3.72
N TYR A 16 -1.55 6.96 3.28
CA TYR A 16 -0.39 6.28 2.66
C TYR A 16 -0.01 6.90 1.33
N SER A 17 -1.00 7.37 0.55
CA SER A 17 -0.79 7.97 -0.75
C SER A 17 -0.05 9.30 -0.66
N VAL A 18 -0.38 10.14 0.33
CA VAL A 18 0.31 11.42 0.60
C VAL A 18 1.81 11.19 0.81
N VAL A 19 2.16 10.28 1.73
CA VAL A 19 3.56 9.94 2.00
C VAL A 19 4.23 9.35 0.76
N SER A 20 3.55 8.48 0.04
CA SER A 20 4.08 7.83 -1.16
C SER A 20 4.31 8.80 -2.31
N MET A 21 3.45 9.81 -2.49
CA MET A 21 3.63 10.87 -3.48
C MET A 21 4.85 11.75 -3.15
N GLY A 22 4.98 12.16 -1.89
CA GLY A 22 6.16 12.90 -1.44
C GLY A 22 7.46 12.12 -1.66
N MET A 23 7.45 10.84 -1.32
CA MET A 23 8.60 9.95 -1.57
C MET A 23 8.91 9.81 -3.06
N LEU A 24 7.89 9.64 -3.90
CA LEU A 24 8.05 9.57 -5.36
C LEU A 24 8.71 10.84 -5.90
N ALA A 25 8.26 12.02 -5.47
CA ALA A 25 8.83 13.30 -5.89
C ALA A 25 10.31 13.41 -5.51
N VAL A 26 10.67 13.09 -4.25
CA VAL A 26 12.07 13.09 -3.79
C VAL A 26 12.91 12.09 -4.57
N MET A 27 12.42 10.87 -4.79
CA MET A 27 13.13 9.86 -5.57
C MET A 27 13.36 10.32 -7.00
N THR A 28 12.34 10.85 -7.68
CA THR A 28 12.43 11.30 -9.07
C THR A 28 13.40 12.47 -9.23
N GLN A 29 13.34 13.46 -8.33
CA GLN A 29 14.26 14.61 -8.35
C GLN A 29 15.71 14.18 -8.16
N ASN A 30 15.99 13.29 -7.22
CA ASN A 30 17.37 12.84 -6.95
C ASN A 30 17.91 11.95 -8.08
N ILE A 31 17.07 11.14 -8.74
CA ILE A 31 17.47 10.40 -9.94
C ILE A 31 17.77 11.35 -11.09
N GLY A 32 16.91 12.35 -11.34
CA GLY A 32 17.15 13.39 -12.34
C GLY A 32 18.42 14.22 -12.08
N ALA A 33 18.78 14.41 -10.80
CA ALA A 33 20.04 15.06 -10.40
C ALA A 33 21.26 14.14 -10.43
N GLY A 34 21.16 12.92 -10.93
CA GLY A 34 22.27 11.95 -10.98
C GLY A 34 22.66 11.35 -9.61
N ARG A 35 21.79 11.40 -8.62
CA ARG A 35 22.01 10.91 -7.25
C ARG A 35 21.13 9.70 -6.91
N PRO A 36 21.24 8.56 -7.60
CA PRO A 36 20.35 7.40 -7.39
C PRO A 36 20.53 6.75 -6.00
N GLY A 37 21.66 6.94 -5.34
CA GLY A 37 21.89 6.50 -3.97
C GLY A 37 20.90 7.12 -2.97
N ILE A 38 20.61 8.42 -3.11
CA ILE A 38 19.63 9.12 -2.27
C ILE A 38 18.21 8.58 -2.52
N ALA A 39 17.86 8.29 -3.77
CA ALA A 39 16.59 7.68 -4.10
C ALA A 39 16.43 6.28 -3.46
N CYS A 40 17.51 5.49 -3.40
CA CYS A 40 17.50 4.19 -2.71
C CYS A 40 17.29 4.34 -1.20
N GLN A 41 17.92 5.34 -0.57
CA GLN A 41 17.72 5.65 0.85
C GLN A 41 16.30 6.17 1.11
N ALA A 42 15.78 7.08 0.27
CA ALA A 42 14.42 7.58 0.37
C ALA A 42 13.40 6.43 0.29
N LYS A 43 13.56 5.47 -0.64
CA LYS A 43 12.76 4.25 -0.68
C LYS A 43 12.79 3.50 0.66
N THR A 44 13.97 3.30 1.24
CA THR A 44 14.13 2.56 2.50
C THR A 44 13.45 3.27 3.66
N LEU A 45 13.65 4.59 3.78
CA LEU A 45 12.96 5.42 4.79
C LEU A 45 11.44 5.39 4.59
N GLY A 46 10.98 5.49 3.33
CA GLY A 46 9.56 5.39 3.00
C GLY A 46 8.94 4.06 3.38
N LEU A 47 9.64 2.96 3.15
CA LEU A 47 9.20 1.62 3.54
C LEU A 47 9.12 1.49 5.07
N TRP A 48 10.10 2.02 5.82
CA TRP A 48 10.06 2.02 7.26
C TRP A 48 8.90 2.86 7.80
N PHE A 49 8.77 4.10 7.33
CA PHE A 49 7.73 5.00 7.80
C PHE A 49 6.32 4.49 7.47
N ASN A 50 6.06 4.16 6.19
CA ASN A 50 4.78 3.59 5.78
C ASN A 50 4.56 2.19 6.35
N GLY A 51 5.62 1.40 6.55
CA GLY A 51 5.53 0.09 7.19
C GLY A 51 5.04 0.19 8.63
N ILE A 52 5.65 1.08 9.44
CA ILE A 52 5.21 1.33 10.82
C ILE A 52 3.76 1.84 10.82
N LEU A 53 3.44 2.83 9.99
CA LEU A 53 2.09 3.36 9.87
C LEU A 53 1.11 2.26 9.46
N GLY A 54 1.50 1.41 8.50
CA GLY A 54 0.69 0.27 8.04
C GLY A 54 0.44 -0.77 9.14
N VAL A 55 1.45 -1.07 9.97
CA VAL A 55 1.29 -1.98 11.12
C VAL A 55 0.36 -1.37 12.15
N VAL A 56 0.58 -0.10 12.54
CA VAL A 56 -0.28 0.60 13.50
C VAL A 56 -1.73 0.60 13.02
N MET A 57 -1.96 0.91 11.74
CA MET A 57 -3.31 0.90 11.16
C MET A 57 -3.89 -0.51 11.04
N SER A 58 -3.07 -1.53 10.75
CA SER A 58 -3.53 -2.93 10.73
C SER A 58 -4.02 -3.36 12.11
N VAL A 59 -3.26 -3.06 13.16
CA VAL A 59 -3.63 -3.36 14.56
C VAL A 59 -4.88 -2.57 14.96
N PHE A 60 -4.91 -1.27 14.65
CA PHE A 60 -6.05 -0.42 14.95
C PHE A 60 -7.34 -0.92 14.27
N LEU A 61 -7.31 -1.18 12.98
CA LEU A 61 -8.47 -1.67 12.24
C LEU A 61 -8.89 -3.09 12.67
N PHE A 62 -7.94 -3.93 13.06
CA PHE A 62 -8.26 -5.28 13.54
C PHE A 62 -9.00 -5.25 14.87
N PHE A 63 -8.54 -4.45 15.85
CA PHE A 63 -9.12 -4.40 17.18
C PHE A 63 -10.30 -3.43 17.32
N CYS A 64 -10.28 -2.31 16.61
CA CYS A 64 -11.29 -1.26 16.73
C CYS A 64 -12.42 -1.34 15.69
N SER A 65 -12.45 -2.39 14.84
CA SER A 65 -13.44 -2.55 13.76
C SER A 65 -14.90 -2.46 14.25
N ASP A 66 -15.21 -3.09 15.39
CA ASP A 66 -16.56 -3.04 15.97
C ASP A 66 -16.95 -1.64 16.42
N GLY A 67 -16.04 -0.92 17.08
CA GLY A 67 -16.26 0.45 17.54
C GLY A 67 -16.41 1.45 16.41
N ILE A 68 -15.57 1.32 15.38
CA ILE A 68 -15.63 2.17 14.17
C ILE A 68 -17.00 2.04 13.51
N LEU A 69 -17.47 0.82 13.30
CA LEU A 69 -18.73 0.56 12.61
C LEU A 69 -19.96 0.92 13.50
N TYR A 70 -19.80 0.89 14.81
CA TYR A 70 -20.83 1.37 15.74
C TYR A 70 -21.01 2.90 15.65
N VAL A 71 -19.91 3.65 15.68
CA VAL A 71 -19.93 5.13 15.55
C VAL A 71 -20.52 5.58 14.20
N VAL A 72 -20.28 4.79 13.17
CA VAL A 72 -20.77 5.05 11.82
C VAL A 72 -22.25 4.77 11.63
N GLY A 73 -22.91 4.06 12.58
CA GLY A 73 -24.33 3.78 12.52
C GLY A 73 -24.73 2.79 11.42
N ILE A 74 -23.90 1.78 11.15
CA ILE A 74 -24.26 0.72 10.18
C ILE A 74 -25.48 -0.07 10.66
N ALA A 75 -26.38 -0.38 9.71
CA ALA A 75 -27.55 -1.21 9.99
C ALA A 75 -27.15 -2.54 10.65
N PRO A 76 -27.87 -2.98 11.71
CA PRO A 76 -27.50 -4.17 12.48
C PRO A 76 -27.28 -5.42 11.64
N ALA A 77 -28.10 -5.63 10.58
CA ALA A 77 -27.97 -6.75 9.65
C ALA A 77 -26.67 -6.77 8.84
N LEU A 78 -26.01 -5.63 8.68
CA LEU A 78 -24.78 -5.50 7.89
C LEU A 78 -23.51 -5.40 8.76
N LYS A 79 -23.69 -5.27 10.10
CA LYS A 79 -22.59 -5.02 11.02
C LYS A 79 -21.60 -6.17 11.03
N GLU A 80 -22.05 -7.38 11.25
CA GLU A 80 -21.20 -8.57 11.37
C GLU A 80 -20.35 -8.83 10.08
N PRO A 81 -20.95 -8.86 8.89
CA PRO A 81 -20.19 -8.98 7.65
C PRO A 81 -19.19 -7.83 7.42
N ALA A 82 -19.55 -6.60 7.83
CA ALA A 82 -18.65 -5.44 7.68
C ALA A 82 -17.46 -5.52 8.65
N VAL A 83 -17.66 -5.96 9.88
CA VAL A 83 -16.60 -6.20 10.88
C VAL A 83 -15.62 -7.24 10.36
N GLN A 84 -16.12 -8.38 9.88
CA GLN A 84 -15.28 -9.45 9.33
C GLN A 84 -14.44 -8.96 8.16
N TYR A 85 -15.04 -8.22 7.23
CA TYR A 85 -14.34 -7.61 6.11
C TYR A 85 -13.26 -6.63 6.58
N LEU A 86 -13.60 -5.73 7.50
CA LEU A 86 -12.70 -4.70 8.01
C LEU A 86 -11.53 -5.31 8.78
N ARG A 87 -11.74 -6.38 9.55
CA ARG A 87 -10.66 -7.11 10.23
C ARG A 87 -9.69 -7.76 9.27
N ILE A 88 -10.18 -8.44 8.23
CA ILE A 88 -9.34 -9.14 7.26
C ILE A 88 -8.59 -8.14 6.37
N VAL A 89 -9.29 -7.22 5.72
CA VAL A 89 -8.68 -6.25 4.79
C VAL A 89 -7.92 -5.17 5.53
N GLY A 90 -8.43 -4.73 6.69
CA GLY A 90 -7.76 -3.80 7.58
C GLY A 90 -6.49 -4.40 8.16
N GLY A 91 -6.50 -5.67 8.58
CA GLY A 91 -5.31 -6.41 8.99
C GLY A 91 -4.22 -6.48 7.90
N GLY A 92 -4.63 -6.42 6.61
CA GLY A 92 -3.74 -6.32 5.46
C GLY A 92 -3.29 -4.90 5.10
N SER A 93 -3.54 -3.88 5.92
CA SER A 93 -3.24 -2.46 5.60
C SER A 93 -1.76 -2.19 5.34
N ILE A 94 -0.86 -2.96 5.91
CA ILE A 94 0.58 -2.89 5.63
C ILE A 94 0.89 -3.07 4.13
N LEU A 95 0.13 -3.90 3.41
CA LEU A 95 0.28 -4.09 1.97
C LEU A 95 -0.05 -2.80 1.21
N ASN A 96 -1.11 -2.10 1.62
CA ASN A 96 -1.51 -0.81 1.06
C ASN A 96 -0.45 0.28 1.30
N ALA A 97 0.29 0.19 2.39
CA ALA A 97 1.35 1.12 2.73
C ALA A 97 2.64 0.87 1.94
N MET A 98 3.01 -0.39 1.69
CA MET A 98 4.29 -0.75 1.06
C MET A 98 4.25 -0.70 -0.47
N ILE A 99 3.15 -1.17 -1.09
CA ILE A 99 3.01 -1.27 -2.54
C ILE A 99 3.26 0.08 -3.26
N PRO A 100 2.67 1.22 -2.84
CA PRO A 100 2.87 2.50 -3.51
C PRO A 100 4.32 2.99 -3.47
N ILE A 101 5.05 2.77 -2.37
CA ILE A 101 6.47 3.16 -2.25
C ILE A 101 7.33 2.40 -3.25
N LEU A 102 7.18 1.08 -3.33
CA LEU A 102 7.96 0.26 -4.25
C LEU A 102 7.57 0.51 -5.71
N ALA A 103 6.28 0.69 -5.99
CA ALA A 103 5.79 1.07 -7.31
C ALA A 103 6.32 2.46 -7.72
N GLY A 104 6.33 3.42 -6.79
CA GLY A 104 6.93 4.74 -6.97
C GLY A 104 8.43 4.67 -7.26
N TYR A 105 9.15 3.82 -6.53
CA TYR A 105 10.58 3.59 -6.76
C TYR A 105 10.88 3.06 -8.17
N LEU A 106 10.12 2.08 -8.67
CA LEU A 106 10.24 1.60 -10.05
C LEU A 106 9.96 2.72 -11.06
N ARG A 107 8.89 3.51 -10.85
CA ARG A 107 8.52 4.63 -11.71
C ARG A 107 9.59 5.71 -11.76
N ALA A 108 10.20 6.03 -10.62
CA ALA A 108 11.28 7.01 -10.54
C ALA A 108 12.50 6.60 -11.39
N PHE A 109 12.80 5.30 -11.50
CA PHE A 109 13.83 4.76 -12.39
C PHE A 109 13.37 4.57 -13.86
N GLY A 110 12.16 5.03 -14.23
CA GLY A 110 11.62 4.92 -15.58
C GLY A 110 10.89 3.59 -15.87
N TYR A 111 10.86 2.67 -14.92
CA TYR A 111 10.16 1.38 -15.06
C TYR A 111 8.66 1.53 -14.78
N THR A 112 7.91 2.13 -15.71
CA THR A 112 6.47 2.40 -15.53
C THR A 112 5.59 1.20 -15.85
N LYS A 113 6.03 0.31 -16.75
CA LYS A 113 5.28 -0.88 -17.17
C LYS A 113 5.19 -1.95 -16.07
N GLN A 114 6.22 -2.12 -15.27
CA GLN A 114 6.32 -3.19 -14.28
C GLN A 114 5.30 -3.02 -13.13
N PRO A 115 5.14 -1.85 -12.50
CA PRO A 115 4.08 -1.64 -11.53
C PRO A 115 2.68 -1.83 -12.13
N LEU A 116 2.49 -1.44 -13.40
CA LEU A 116 1.24 -1.65 -14.11
C LEU A 116 0.94 -3.15 -14.27
N ILE A 117 1.91 -3.93 -14.76
CA ILE A 117 1.78 -5.39 -14.90
C ILE A 117 1.44 -6.03 -13.56
N ALA A 118 2.16 -5.68 -12.49
CA ALA A 118 1.89 -6.22 -11.16
C ALA A 118 0.47 -5.90 -10.68
N THR A 119 0.01 -4.67 -10.90
CA THR A 119 -1.34 -4.24 -10.50
C THR A 119 -2.43 -4.93 -11.32
N VAL A 120 -2.26 -5.03 -12.64
CA VAL A 120 -3.21 -5.73 -13.52
C VAL A 120 -3.29 -7.22 -13.14
N THR A 121 -2.14 -7.87 -12.94
CA THR A 121 -2.09 -9.28 -12.49
C THR A 121 -2.80 -9.45 -11.15
N GLY A 122 -2.55 -8.57 -10.17
CA GLY A 122 -3.23 -8.58 -8.89
C GLY A 122 -4.75 -8.42 -9.01
N ASN A 123 -5.21 -7.51 -9.88
CA ASN A 123 -6.65 -7.29 -10.10
C ASN A 123 -7.34 -8.46 -10.80
N ILE A 124 -6.68 -9.07 -11.80
CA ILE A 124 -7.20 -10.28 -12.46
C ILE A 124 -7.30 -11.42 -11.45
N LEU A 125 -6.25 -11.63 -10.65
CA LEU A 125 -6.27 -12.65 -9.61
C LEU A 125 -7.37 -12.38 -8.56
N ASN A 126 -7.55 -11.12 -8.14
CA ASN A 126 -8.62 -10.74 -7.22
C ASN A 126 -10.00 -11.08 -7.79
N PHE A 127 -10.23 -10.78 -9.07
CA PHE A 127 -11.49 -11.10 -9.75
C PHE A 127 -11.75 -12.62 -9.77
N ILE A 128 -10.75 -13.42 -10.14
CA ILE A 128 -10.85 -14.89 -10.19
C ILE A 128 -11.09 -15.45 -8.79
N LEU A 129 -10.32 -15.01 -7.79
CA LEU A 129 -10.46 -15.49 -6.40
C LEU A 129 -11.83 -15.09 -5.81
N ASN A 130 -12.33 -13.89 -6.12
CA ASN A 130 -13.67 -13.49 -5.70
C ASN A 130 -14.73 -14.44 -6.25
N ALA A 131 -14.66 -14.77 -7.55
CA ALA A 131 -15.59 -15.70 -8.18
C ALA A 131 -15.51 -17.10 -7.53
N VAL A 132 -14.31 -17.63 -7.33
CA VAL A 132 -14.09 -18.96 -6.72
C VAL A 132 -14.58 -18.97 -5.26
N PHE A 133 -14.21 -17.99 -4.45
CA PHE A 133 -14.56 -17.97 -3.03
C PHE A 133 -16.04 -17.70 -2.80
N LEU A 134 -16.68 -16.91 -3.66
CA LEU A 134 -18.09 -16.60 -3.54
C LEU A 134 -18.98 -17.73 -4.06
N PHE A 135 -18.69 -18.26 -5.27
CA PHE A 135 -19.59 -19.20 -5.94
C PHE A 135 -19.25 -20.65 -5.67
N HIS A 136 -17.97 -21.01 -5.50
CA HIS A 136 -17.59 -22.41 -5.28
C HIS A 136 -17.48 -22.74 -3.78
N PHE A 137 -16.82 -21.89 -2.99
CA PHE A 137 -16.65 -22.12 -1.56
C PHE A 137 -17.74 -21.50 -0.69
N HIS A 138 -18.62 -20.68 -1.22
CA HIS A 138 -19.71 -19.99 -0.50
C HIS A 138 -19.26 -19.23 0.74
N LEU A 139 -18.01 -18.68 0.74
CA LEU A 139 -17.41 -18.00 1.88
C LEU A 139 -17.97 -16.57 2.13
N GLY A 140 -18.89 -16.10 1.28
CA GLY A 140 -19.52 -14.80 1.42
C GLY A 140 -18.50 -13.66 1.51
N VAL A 141 -18.69 -12.76 2.48
CA VAL A 141 -17.85 -11.57 2.66
C VAL A 141 -16.41 -11.91 3.08
N GLN A 142 -16.20 -12.97 3.85
CA GLN A 142 -14.86 -13.42 4.24
C GLN A 142 -14.05 -13.87 3.02
N GLY A 143 -14.69 -14.53 2.05
CA GLY A 143 -14.04 -14.93 0.81
C GLY A 143 -13.56 -13.73 0.00
N VAL A 144 -14.42 -12.71 -0.17
CA VAL A 144 -14.07 -11.46 -0.88
C VAL A 144 -12.91 -10.72 -0.18
N ALA A 145 -12.95 -10.64 1.16
CA ALA A 145 -11.88 -10.04 1.94
C ALA A 145 -10.55 -10.78 1.78
N SER A 146 -10.59 -12.11 1.87
CA SER A 146 -9.40 -12.97 1.70
C SER A 146 -8.83 -12.88 0.29
N ALA A 147 -9.67 -12.89 -0.75
CA ALA A 147 -9.27 -12.68 -2.13
C ALA A 147 -8.53 -11.35 -2.32
N THR A 148 -9.03 -10.29 -1.67
CA THR A 148 -8.41 -8.96 -1.71
C THR A 148 -7.01 -8.97 -1.08
N VAL A 149 -6.83 -9.60 0.06
CA VAL A 149 -5.53 -9.67 0.73
C VAL A 149 -4.55 -10.54 -0.07
N ILE A 150 -4.97 -11.71 -0.53
CA ILE A 150 -4.12 -12.63 -1.32
C ILE A 150 -3.63 -11.94 -2.59
N SER A 151 -4.51 -11.29 -3.34
CA SER A 151 -4.14 -10.58 -4.57
C SER A 151 -3.16 -9.42 -4.32
N LYS A 152 -3.30 -8.70 -3.20
CA LYS A 152 -2.33 -7.66 -2.79
C LYS A 152 -0.98 -8.26 -2.39
N VAL A 153 -0.95 -9.41 -1.74
CA VAL A 153 0.31 -10.13 -1.44
C VAL A 153 1.01 -10.49 -2.74
N VAL A 154 0.30 -11.06 -3.71
CA VAL A 154 0.87 -11.40 -5.03
C VAL A 154 1.37 -10.14 -5.74
N ASN A 155 0.61 -9.05 -5.74
CA ASN A 155 1.04 -7.76 -6.29
C ASN A 155 2.36 -7.28 -5.64
N LEU A 156 2.44 -7.31 -4.30
CA LEU A 156 3.64 -6.92 -3.57
C LEU A 156 4.84 -7.81 -3.94
N ILE A 157 4.65 -9.12 -4.01
CA ILE A 157 5.71 -10.06 -4.40
C ILE A 157 6.23 -9.74 -5.80
N LEU A 158 5.35 -9.51 -6.77
CA LEU A 158 5.73 -9.16 -8.14
C LEU A 158 6.53 -7.85 -8.18
N ILE A 159 6.07 -6.82 -7.46
CA ILE A 159 6.79 -5.55 -7.40
C ILE A 159 8.17 -5.71 -6.76
N VAL A 160 8.29 -6.49 -5.68
CA VAL A 160 9.59 -6.78 -5.03
C VAL A 160 10.52 -7.52 -5.98
N ILE A 161 10.02 -8.48 -6.75
CA ILE A 161 10.81 -9.21 -7.76
C ILE A 161 11.31 -8.22 -8.82
N PHE A 162 10.45 -7.35 -9.35
CA PHE A 162 10.86 -6.34 -10.32
C PHE A 162 11.90 -5.36 -9.76
N VAL A 163 11.72 -4.87 -8.53
CA VAL A 163 12.70 -4.01 -7.87
C VAL A 163 14.05 -4.70 -7.75
N ARG A 164 14.08 -5.95 -7.27
CA ARG A 164 15.34 -6.70 -7.08
C ARG A 164 16.05 -7.01 -8.39
N ARG A 165 15.31 -7.31 -9.46
CA ARG A 165 15.87 -7.66 -10.77
C ARG A 165 16.36 -6.45 -11.55
N LEU A 166 15.63 -5.34 -11.51
CA LEU A 166 15.88 -4.18 -12.36
C LEU A 166 16.75 -3.12 -11.69
N ILE A 167 16.71 -3.01 -10.36
CA ILE A 167 17.42 -1.99 -9.62
C ILE A 167 18.23 -2.65 -8.49
N PRO A 168 19.38 -3.27 -8.79
CA PRO A 168 20.19 -3.92 -7.77
C PRO A 168 20.77 -2.90 -6.77
N ALA A 169 20.44 -3.07 -5.49
CA ALA A 169 20.79 -2.14 -4.41
C ALA A 169 22.32 -1.93 -4.24
N LYS A 170 23.14 -2.93 -4.59
CA LYS A 170 24.62 -2.84 -4.52
C LYS A 170 25.24 -1.76 -5.41
N LYS A 171 24.53 -1.29 -6.44
CA LYS A 171 25.04 -0.32 -7.41
C LYS A 171 25.02 1.11 -6.88
N TYR A 172 24.30 1.40 -5.80
CA TYR A 172 24.01 2.76 -5.34
C TYR A 172 24.30 2.89 -3.83
N SER A 173 25.56 3.03 -3.45
CA SER A 173 26.03 3.03 -2.06
C SER A 173 26.28 4.43 -1.47
N GLU A 174 25.75 5.47 -2.06
CA GLU A 174 25.85 6.82 -1.47
C GLU A 174 25.02 6.92 -0.19
N ARG A 175 25.64 7.29 0.92
CA ARG A 175 24.95 7.56 2.18
C ARG A 175 24.87 9.06 2.41
N VAL A 176 23.65 9.57 2.47
CA VAL A 176 23.36 10.95 2.91
C VAL A 176 22.67 10.89 4.27
N ASN A 177 22.76 11.96 5.05
CA ASN A 177 22.12 12.02 6.35
C ASN A 177 20.59 11.85 6.21
N SER A 178 20.02 10.86 6.91
CA SER A 178 18.60 10.55 6.87
C SER A 178 17.71 11.75 7.24
N GLY A 179 18.21 12.67 8.07
CA GLY A 179 17.52 13.91 8.44
C GLY A 179 17.34 14.87 7.27
N GLU A 180 18.30 14.94 6.35
CA GLU A 180 18.21 15.77 5.15
C GLU A 180 17.16 15.22 4.16
N ILE A 181 17.14 13.90 4.00
CA ILE A 181 16.11 13.22 3.18
C ILE A 181 14.72 13.46 3.78
N LEU A 182 14.56 13.32 5.09
CA LEU A 182 13.30 13.57 5.78
C LEU A 182 12.82 15.02 5.59
N ARG A 183 13.74 15.98 5.67
CA ARG A 183 13.44 17.40 5.41
C ARG A 183 12.98 17.62 3.96
N GLN A 184 13.61 16.97 2.99
CA GLN A 184 13.18 17.02 1.57
C GLN A 184 11.78 16.43 1.39
N ILE A 185 11.49 15.30 2.04
CA ILE A 185 10.17 14.65 1.98
C ILE A 185 9.08 15.60 2.50
N ILE A 186 9.30 16.23 3.65
CA ILE A 186 8.34 17.16 4.25
C ILE A 186 8.18 18.40 3.34
N ARG A 187 9.28 18.97 2.86
CA ARG A 187 9.27 20.20 2.07
C ARG A 187 8.64 20.03 0.69
N ILE A 188 8.82 18.87 0.07
CA ILE A 188 8.36 18.57 -1.29
C ILE A 188 7.05 17.78 -1.26
N GLY A 189 6.94 16.84 -0.32
CA GLY A 189 5.80 15.92 -0.22
C GLY A 189 4.54 16.58 0.29
N LEU A 190 4.65 17.48 1.27
CA LEU A 190 3.48 18.15 1.84
C LEU A 190 2.75 19.04 0.82
N PRO A 191 3.44 19.90 0.02
CA PRO A 191 2.76 20.71 -1.00
C PRO A 191 2.24 19.89 -2.19
N SER A 192 2.83 18.73 -2.48
CA SER A 192 2.37 17.88 -3.61
C SER A 192 1.16 17.00 -3.25
N ALA A 193 0.75 16.99 -1.99
CA ALA A 193 -0.36 16.22 -1.46
C ALA A 193 -1.61 17.05 -1.16
N LEU A 194 -1.47 18.38 -1.20
CA LEU A 194 -2.53 19.38 -1.11
C LEU A 194 -2.97 19.84 -2.49
#